data_61f5d7fd09663f9470a2e255b68d8f19
#
_entry.id   61f5d7fd09663f9470a2e255b68d8f19
#
_cell.length_a   1.000
_cell.length_b   1.000
_cell.length_c   1.000
_cell.angle_alpha   90.00
_cell.angle_beta   90.00
_cell.angle_gamma   90.00
#
_symmetry.space_group_name_H-M   'P 1'
#
loop_
_entity.id
_entity.type
_entity.pdbx_description
1 polymer ?
#
loop_
_entity_poly.entity_id
_entity_poly.type
_entity_poly.pdbx_seq_one_letter_code
_entity_poly.pdbx_strand_id
1 'polypeptide(L)'
;GIGKLARTSKTPGRTQLLNYFALVPGRYLVDVPGFGYAKVSASMKEQWQAQLERYLRERQPLRGLVLLMDIRHPFMETDDTMIRWCLKAQVPLHILLTKADKLAFGASKNALLKVRKELKDHEALVSVQLFSAVKPQGVDELRAKLDQWLTPDEDESEEIAPEVEGN
;
A
#
# COMPACT_ATOMS: atom_id res chain seq x y z
N GLY A 1 -21.38 -8.58 -6.76
CA GLY A 1 -20.10 -9.26 -6.87
C GLY A 1 -19.21 -8.47 -7.81
N ILE A 2 -18.15 -7.86 -7.27
CA ILE A 2 -17.13 -7.19 -8.08
C ILE A 2 -16.36 -8.32 -8.78
N GLY A 3 -16.46 -8.40 -10.11
CA GLY A 3 -15.73 -9.37 -10.92
C GLY A 3 -14.22 -9.28 -10.68
N LYS A 4 -13.48 -10.33 -11.02
CA LYS A 4 -12.02 -10.43 -10.85
C LYS A 4 -11.30 -9.17 -11.32
N LEU A 5 -10.96 -8.27 -10.39
CA LEU A 5 -10.20 -7.04 -10.66
C LEU A 5 -8.75 -7.32 -11.09
N ALA A 6 -8.20 -8.47 -10.75
CA ALA A 6 -6.85 -8.88 -11.13
C ALA A 6 -6.79 -10.35 -11.53
N ARG A 7 -5.93 -10.68 -12.49
CA ARG A 7 -5.59 -12.08 -12.82
C ARG A 7 -4.62 -12.59 -11.78
N THR A 8 -5.06 -13.54 -10.95
CA THR A 8 -4.19 -14.25 -10.02
C THR A 8 -3.39 -15.31 -10.77
N SER A 9 -2.09 -15.40 -10.55
CA SER A 9 -1.22 -16.45 -11.06
C SER A 9 -0.64 -17.25 -9.90
N LYS A 10 -0.58 -18.57 -10.05
CA LYS A 10 0.12 -19.46 -9.10
C LYS A 10 1.65 -19.42 -9.28
N THR A 11 2.15 -18.81 -10.35
CA THR A 11 3.58 -18.70 -10.63
C THR A 11 4.10 -17.36 -10.10
N PRO A 12 5.04 -17.36 -9.14
CA PRO A 12 5.67 -16.14 -8.63
C PRO A 12 6.45 -15.41 -9.74
N GLY A 13 6.48 -14.07 -9.69
CA GLY A 13 7.31 -13.26 -10.59
C GLY A 13 6.73 -12.97 -11.97
N ARG A 14 5.44 -13.19 -12.19
CA ARG A 14 4.79 -12.93 -13.50
C ARG A 14 4.43 -11.47 -13.73
N THR A 15 4.30 -10.68 -12.68
CA THR A 15 4.00 -9.25 -12.76
C THR A 15 5.31 -8.49 -12.81
N GLN A 16 5.70 -8.04 -13.99
CA GLN A 16 6.90 -7.20 -14.22
C GLN A 16 6.56 -5.73 -14.43
N LEU A 17 5.26 -5.40 -14.51
CA LEU A 17 4.75 -4.07 -14.80
C LEU A 17 3.84 -3.61 -13.67
N LEU A 18 3.75 -2.29 -13.49
CA LEU A 18 2.75 -1.68 -12.62
C LEU A 18 1.36 -1.88 -13.21
N ASN A 19 0.44 -2.44 -12.44
CA ASN A 19 -0.95 -2.59 -12.86
C ASN A 19 -1.79 -1.46 -12.26
N TYR A 20 -2.46 -0.72 -13.12
CA TYR A 20 -3.34 0.38 -12.72
C TYR A 20 -4.80 -0.09 -12.72
N PHE A 21 -5.47 0.10 -11.60
CA PHE A 21 -6.89 -0.17 -11.43
C PHE A 21 -7.62 1.14 -11.21
N ALA A 22 -8.41 1.58 -12.19
CA ALA A 22 -9.26 2.74 -12.04
C ALA A 22 -10.38 2.44 -11.04
N LEU A 23 -10.53 3.26 -10.01
CA LEU A 23 -11.59 3.16 -9.01
C LEU A 23 -12.75 4.09 -9.39
N VAL A 24 -12.43 5.35 -9.62
CA VAL A 24 -13.31 6.38 -10.16
C VAL A 24 -12.46 7.26 -11.10
N PRO A 25 -13.04 8.14 -11.90
CA PRO A 25 -12.28 9.05 -12.76
C PRO A 25 -11.19 9.79 -11.98
N GLY A 26 -9.96 9.73 -12.47
CA GLY A 26 -8.79 10.37 -11.85
C GLY A 26 -8.21 9.68 -10.62
N ARG A 27 -8.79 8.58 -10.12
CA ARG A 27 -8.31 7.85 -8.94
C ARG A 27 -7.93 6.41 -9.29
N TYR A 28 -6.73 6.02 -8.93
CA TYR A 28 -6.15 4.72 -9.30
C TYR A 28 -5.57 4.02 -8.08
N LEU A 29 -5.79 2.71 -8.04
CA LEU A 29 -4.99 1.81 -7.23
C LEU A 29 -3.90 1.22 -8.12
N VAL A 30 -2.66 1.23 -7.66
CA VAL A 30 -1.52 0.70 -8.42
C VAL A 30 -0.98 -0.53 -7.69
N ASP A 31 -1.08 -1.70 -8.35
CA ASP A 31 -0.47 -2.93 -7.87
C ASP A 31 0.98 -2.97 -8.35
N VAL A 32 1.88 -3.05 -7.40
CA VAL A 32 3.32 -3.12 -7.67
C VAL A 32 3.77 -4.58 -7.69
N PRO A 33 4.70 -4.94 -8.58
CA PRO A 33 5.28 -6.30 -8.58
C PRO A 33 5.77 -6.68 -7.20
N GLY A 34 5.50 -7.93 -6.80
CA GLY A 34 5.84 -8.44 -5.47
C GLY A 34 7.31 -8.25 -5.13
N PHE A 35 7.57 -7.32 -4.24
CA PHE A 35 8.88 -6.97 -3.72
C PHE A 35 9.30 -8.04 -2.71
N GLY A 36 10.19 -8.94 -3.07
CA GLY A 36 10.68 -9.96 -2.14
C GLY A 36 10.48 -11.41 -2.56
N TYR A 37 10.00 -11.67 -3.76
CA TYR A 37 9.98 -13.05 -4.27
C TYR A 37 11.41 -13.55 -4.55
N ALA A 38 11.78 -14.65 -3.88
CA ALA A 38 13.10 -15.28 -3.90
C ALA A 38 13.54 -15.86 -5.26
N LYS A 39 12.76 -15.71 -6.34
CA LYS A 39 13.00 -16.34 -7.65
C LYS A 39 13.39 -15.37 -8.77
N VAL A 40 13.68 -14.13 -8.46
CA VAL A 40 14.20 -13.16 -9.45
C VAL A 40 15.69 -12.98 -9.28
N SER A 41 16.42 -12.71 -10.38
CA SER A 41 17.85 -12.44 -10.32
C SER A 41 18.16 -11.20 -9.47
N ALA A 42 19.34 -11.14 -8.86
CA ALA A 42 19.75 -9.98 -8.07
C ALA A 42 19.69 -8.68 -8.87
N SER A 43 20.13 -8.71 -10.14
CA SER A 43 20.10 -7.55 -11.04
C SER A 43 18.66 -7.05 -11.32
N MET A 44 17.71 -7.97 -11.46
CA MET A 44 16.31 -7.60 -11.67
C MET A 44 15.70 -7.02 -10.39
N LYS A 45 16.08 -7.54 -9.22
CA LYS A 45 15.69 -7.00 -7.92
C LYS A 45 16.18 -5.56 -7.75
N GLU A 46 17.45 -5.30 -8.07
CA GLU A 46 18.04 -3.96 -8.01
C GLU A 46 17.37 -2.97 -8.97
N GLN A 47 17.08 -3.38 -10.20
CA GLN A 47 16.36 -2.53 -11.16
C GLN A 47 14.95 -2.17 -10.66
N TRP A 48 14.22 -3.12 -10.10
CA TRP A 48 12.90 -2.85 -9.54
C TRP A 48 12.97 -1.92 -8.33
N GLN A 49 13.96 -2.12 -7.47
CA GLN A 49 14.20 -1.25 -6.32
C GLN A 49 14.42 0.19 -6.76
N ALA A 50 15.31 0.41 -7.72
CA ALA A 50 15.61 1.73 -8.26
C ALA A 50 14.38 2.39 -8.91
N GLN A 51 13.60 1.63 -9.69
CA GLN A 51 12.38 2.12 -10.31
C GLN A 51 11.32 2.51 -9.28
N LEU A 52 11.13 1.68 -8.25
CA LEU A 52 10.13 1.95 -7.21
C LEU A 52 10.54 3.12 -6.31
N GLU A 53 11.82 3.21 -5.92
CA GLU A 53 12.34 4.37 -5.18
C GLU A 53 12.13 5.67 -5.97
N ARG A 54 12.44 5.62 -7.27
CA ARG A 54 12.20 6.75 -8.16
C ARG A 54 10.72 7.11 -8.27
N TYR A 55 9.85 6.11 -8.41
CA TYR A 55 8.41 6.29 -8.47
C TYR A 55 7.86 6.98 -7.21
N LEU A 56 8.26 6.52 -6.03
CA LEU A 56 7.84 7.11 -4.75
C LEU A 56 8.33 8.56 -4.61
N ARG A 57 9.53 8.85 -5.10
CA ARG A 57 10.13 10.18 -4.98
C ARG A 57 9.55 11.20 -5.97
N GLU A 58 9.26 10.77 -7.21
CA GLU A 58 8.96 11.70 -8.32
C GLU A 58 7.46 11.81 -8.62
N ARG A 59 6.61 10.93 -8.09
CA ARG A 59 5.20 10.94 -8.41
C ARG A 59 4.38 11.80 -7.47
N GLN A 60 4.17 13.05 -7.88
CA GLN A 60 3.35 14.04 -7.16
C GLN A 60 1.92 13.60 -6.82
N PRO A 61 1.17 12.88 -7.70
CA PRO A 61 -0.18 12.43 -7.37
C PRO A 61 -0.24 11.22 -6.43
N LEU A 62 0.88 10.71 -5.89
CA LEU A 62 0.86 9.59 -4.98
C LEU A 62 0.35 9.99 -3.60
N ARG A 63 -0.85 9.56 -3.24
CA ARG A 63 -1.53 9.91 -1.98
C ARG A 63 -1.09 9.06 -0.79
N GLY A 64 -0.57 7.87 -1.04
CA GLY A 64 -0.08 6.97 -0.01
C GLY A 64 0.29 5.59 -0.55
N LEU A 65 0.92 4.79 0.30
CA LEU A 65 1.31 3.42 0.01
C LEU A 65 0.73 2.48 1.07
N VAL A 66 0.18 1.36 0.61
CA VAL A 66 -0.25 0.25 1.49
C VAL A 66 0.80 -0.85 1.44
N LEU A 67 1.42 -1.14 2.58
CA LEU A 67 2.39 -2.22 2.74
C LEU A 67 1.73 -3.43 3.41
N LEU A 68 1.83 -4.59 2.77
CA LEU A 68 1.35 -5.86 3.32
C LEU A 68 2.50 -6.58 4.01
N MET A 69 2.48 -6.61 5.35
CA MET A 69 3.50 -7.22 6.20
C MET A 69 2.93 -8.45 6.93
N ASP A 70 3.58 -9.61 6.84
CA ASP A 70 3.11 -10.81 7.55
C ASP A 70 3.26 -10.62 9.06
N ILE A 71 2.16 -10.70 9.80
CA ILE A 71 2.13 -10.49 11.26
C ILE A 71 3.07 -11.41 12.04
N ARG A 72 3.39 -12.59 11.48
CA ARG A 72 4.26 -13.59 12.12
C ARG A 72 5.74 -13.27 11.95
N HIS A 73 6.09 -12.49 10.92
CA HIS A 73 7.45 -12.13 10.55
C HIS A 73 7.51 -10.65 10.13
N PRO A 74 7.20 -9.71 11.03
CA PRO A 74 7.23 -8.29 10.72
C PRO A 74 8.69 -7.80 10.55
N PHE A 75 8.86 -6.72 9.80
CA PHE A 75 10.15 -6.08 9.57
C PHE A 75 11.18 -6.98 8.86
N MET A 76 10.72 -7.76 7.87
CA MET A 76 11.65 -8.39 6.94
C MET A 76 12.43 -7.31 6.18
N GLU A 77 13.61 -7.65 5.66
CA GLU A 77 14.48 -6.70 4.94
C GLU A 77 13.74 -5.88 3.87
N THR A 78 12.78 -6.51 3.20
CA THR A 78 11.92 -5.86 2.19
C THR A 78 10.96 -4.85 2.81
N ASP A 79 10.38 -5.19 3.97
CA ASP A 79 9.47 -4.30 4.70
C ASP A 79 10.22 -3.06 5.18
N ASP A 80 11.38 -3.24 5.80
CA ASP A 80 12.23 -2.15 6.29
C ASP A 80 12.70 -1.23 5.15
N THR A 81 13.01 -1.80 4.01
CA THR A 81 13.41 -1.02 2.82
C THR A 81 12.25 -0.15 2.35
N MET A 82 11.03 -0.69 2.28
CA MET A 82 9.86 0.05 1.86
C MET A 82 9.50 1.17 2.86
N ILE A 83 9.54 0.86 4.15
CA ILE A 83 9.30 1.83 5.21
C ILE A 83 10.29 3.01 5.08
N ARG A 84 11.59 2.72 4.98
CA ARG A 84 12.62 3.76 4.82
C ARG A 84 12.41 4.64 3.59
N TRP A 85 12.00 4.06 2.47
CA TRP A 85 11.75 4.83 1.25
C TRP A 85 10.52 5.74 1.39
N CYS A 86 9.43 5.24 1.95
CA CYS A 86 8.25 6.05 2.21
C CYS A 86 8.57 7.22 3.16
N LEU A 87 9.31 6.96 4.23
CA LEU A 87 9.73 8.00 5.17
C LEU A 87 10.62 9.05 4.50
N LYS A 88 11.61 8.62 3.70
CA LYS A 88 12.50 9.52 2.97
C LYS A 88 11.76 10.37 1.94
N ALA A 89 10.79 9.77 1.25
CA ALA A 89 9.98 10.44 0.24
C ALA A 89 8.78 11.22 0.82
N GLN A 90 8.57 11.17 2.15
CA GLN A 90 7.42 11.76 2.84
C GLN A 90 6.06 11.26 2.31
N VAL A 91 6.01 9.99 1.86
CA VAL A 91 4.80 9.34 1.38
C VAL A 91 4.06 8.71 2.54
N PRO A 92 2.77 9.04 2.77
CA PRO A 92 1.96 8.38 3.79
C PRO A 92 1.95 6.85 3.61
N LEU A 93 2.21 6.12 4.70
CA LEU A 93 2.32 4.67 4.70
C LEU A 93 1.26 4.05 5.61
N HIS A 94 0.50 3.11 5.06
CA HIS A 94 -0.44 2.30 5.83
C HIS A 94 -0.04 0.83 5.80
N ILE A 95 0.31 0.28 6.98
CA ILE A 95 0.79 -1.10 7.10
C ILE A 95 -0.38 -2.00 7.50
N LEU A 96 -0.63 -3.02 6.67
CA LEU A 96 -1.53 -4.11 6.97
C LEU A 96 -0.73 -5.27 7.55
N LEU A 97 -0.91 -5.57 8.85
CA LEU A 97 -0.42 -6.80 9.45
C LEU A 97 -1.29 -7.96 8.98
N THR A 98 -0.92 -8.53 7.85
CA THR A 98 -1.67 -9.58 7.16
C THR A 98 -1.63 -10.91 7.91
N LYS A 99 -2.56 -11.81 7.58
CA LYS A 99 -2.68 -13.14 8.20
C LYS A 99 -2.93 -13.08 9.72
N ALA A 100 -3.60 -12.03 10.20
CA ALA A 100 -3.94 -11.89 11.60
C ALA A 100 -4.76 -13.09 12.15
N ASP A 101 -5.51 -13.77 11.27
CA ASP A 101 -6.23 -15.02 11.57
C ASP A 101 -5.35 -16.20 11.96
N LYS A 102 -4.05 -16.14 11.71
CA LYS A 102 -3.08 -17.20 12.09
C LYS A 102 -2.58 -17.07 13.53
N LEU A 103 -2.92 -16.00 14.21
CA LEU A 103 -2.59 -15.79 15.62
C LEU A 103 -3.85 -15.75 16.48
N ALA A 104 -3.72 -16.16 17.75
CA ALA A 104 -4.75 -15.91 18.74
C ALA A 104 -4.95 -14.40 18.96
N PHE A 105 -6.15 -13.99 19.36
CA PHE A 105 -6.53 -12.59 19.52
C PHE A 105 -5.54 -11.77 20.37
N GLY A 106 -5.12 -12.28 21.53
CA GLY A 106 -4.14 -11.61 22.39
C GLY A 106 -2.78 -11.48 21.72
N ALA A 107 -2.32 -12.51 21.01
CA ALA A 107 -1.05 -12.52 20.30
C ALA A 107 -1.05 -11.52 19.12
N SER A 108 -2.15 -11.45 18.36
CA SER A 108 -2.28 -10.48 17.26
C SER A 108 -2.29 -9.03 17.76
N LYS A 109 -3.00 -8.75 18.87
CA LYS A 109 -2.96 -7.43 19.52
C LYS A 109 -1.56 -7.07 20.00
N ASN A 110 -0.86 -8.00 20.64
CA ASN A 110 0.51 -7.77 21.10
C ASN A 110 1.47 -7.49 19.94
N ALA A 111 1.33 -8.22 18.82
CA ALA A 111 2.12 -7.96 17.61
C ALA A 111 1.84 -6.55 17.05
N LEU A 112 0.58 -6.13 16.97
CA LEU A 112 0.21 -4.79 16.56
C LEU A 112 0.85 -3.72 17.44
N LEU A 113 0.77 -3.87 18.76
CA LEU A 113 1.35 -2.93 19.70
C LEU A 113 2.87 -2.84 19.59
N LYS A 114 3.55 -3.97 19.35
CA LYS A 114 5.00 -3.99 19.11
C LYS A 114 5.35 -3.20 17.85
N VAL A 115 4.67 -3.46 16.74
CA VAL A 115 4.93 -2.75 15.48
C VAL A 115 4.65 -1.25 15.61
N ARG A 116 3.57 -0.86 16.25
CA ARG A 116 3.26 0.56 16.53
C ARG A 116 4.33 1.21 17.40
N LYS A 117 4.86 0.49 18.40
CA LYS A 117 5.93 0.99 19.26
C LYS A 117 7.23 1.23 18.49
N GLU A 118 7.61 0.32 17.57
CA GLU A 118 8.79 0.48 16.73
C GLU A 118 8.67 1.68 15.78
N LEU A 119 7.45 2.02 15.36
CA LEU A 119 7.17 3.10 14.41
C LEU A 119 6.63 4.38 15.06
N LYS A 120 6.65 4.49 16.39
CA LYS A 120 6.05 5.60 17.14
C LYS A 120 6.56 6.99 16.72
N ASP A 121 7.84 7.09 16.37
CA ASP A 121 8.46 8.36 15.99
C ASP A 121 8.05 8.82 14.58
N HIS A 122 7.27 8.01 13.88
CA HIS A 122 6.78 8.22 12.51
C HIS A 122 5.25 8.19 12.40
N GLU A 123 4.53 8.28 13.52
CA GLU A 123 3.06 8.14 13.55
C GLU A 123 2.31 9.20 12.72
N ALA A 124 2.93 10.34 12.45
CA ALA A 124 2.36 11.35 11.56
C ALA A 124 2.25 10.86 10.10
N LEU A 125 3.13 9.96 9.69
CA LEU A 125 3.21 9.43 8.33
C LEU A 125 2.79 7.96 8.22
N VAL A 126 2.98 7.18 9.29
CA VAL A 126 2.80 5.72 9.29
C VAL A 126 1.65 5.32 10.19
N SER A 127 0.72 4.55 9.63
CA SER A 127 -0.36 3.92 10.39
C SER A 127 -0.34 2.40 10.22
N VAL A 128 -0.82 1.65 11.22
CA VAL A 128 -0.74 0.19 11.25
C VAL A 128 -2.06 -0.40 11.74
N GLN A 129 -2.56 -1.41 11.05
CA GLN A 129 -3.75 -2.17 11.45
C GLN A 129 -3.57 -3.69 11.31
N LEU A 130 -4.43 -4.45 11.96
CA LEU A 130 -4.58 -5.88 11.71
C LEU A 130 -5.39 -6.12 10.45
N PHE A 131 -5.01 -7.15 9.69
CA PHE A 131 -5.74 -7.51 8.47
C PHE A 131 -5.77 -9.03 8.25
N SER A 132 -6.90 -9.54 7.80
CA SER A 132 -7.02 -10.90 7.27
C SER A 132 -7.91 -10.91 6.04
N ALA A 133 -7.42 -11.53 4.95
CA ALA A 133 -8.21 -11.76 3.74
C ALA A 133 -9.09 -13.02 3.84
N VAL A 134 -8.78 -13.92 4.77
CA VAL A 134 -9.49 -15.20 4.97
C VAL A 134 -10.68 -15.04 5.92
N LYS A 135 -10.45 -14.36 7.02
CA LYS A 135 -11.51 -13.94 7.95
C LYS A 135 -11.66 -12.42 7.78
N PRO A 136 -12.84 -11.90 7.43
CA PRO A 136 -13.04 -10.46 7.24
C PRO A 136 -12.63 -9.66 8.48
N GLN A 137 -11.40 -9.19 8.51
CA GLN A 137 -10.85 -8.40 9.61
C GLN A 137 -10.07 -7.23 9.04
N GLY A 138 -10.36 -6.01 9.49
CA GLY A 138 -9.66 -4.80 9.09
C GLY A 138 -10.03 -4.25 7.71
N VAL A 139 -11.06 -4.81 7.04
CA VAL A 139 -11.48 -4.36 5.70
C VAL A 139 -12.08 -2.98 5.74
N ASP A 140 -12.95 -2.70 6.71
CA ASP A 140 -13.63 -1.40 6.82
C ASP A 140 -12.65 -0.30 7.26
N GLU A 141 -11.70 -0.63 8.15
CA GLU A 141 -10.62 0.28 8.54
C GLU A 141 -9.72 0.65 7.34
N LEU A 142 -9.36 -0.35 6.51
CA LEU A 142 -8.62 -0.11 5.27
C LEU A 142 -9.40 0.75 4.28
N ARG A 143 -10.70 0.48 4.09
CA ARG A 143 -11.56 1.30 3.22
C ARG A 143 -11.59 2.74 3.67
N ALA A 144 -11.83 2.99 4.96
CA ALA A 144 -11.83 4.34 5.51
C ALA A 144 -10.50 5.07 5.28
N LYS A 145 -9.37 4.35 5.41
CA LYS A 145 -8.04 4.91 5.11
C LYS A 145 -7.87 5.25 3.62
N LEU A 146 -8.31 4.38 2.73
CA LEU A 146 -8.26 4.63 1.28
C LEU A 146 -9.21 5.77 0.88
N ASP A 147 -10.40 5.82 1.42
CA ASP A 147 -11.35 6.92 1.19
C ASP A 147 -10.75 8.26 1.61
N GLN A 148 -10.09 8.32 2.78
CA GLN A 148 -9.38 9.51 3.23
C GLN A 148 -8.32 9.98 2.23
N TRP A 149 -7.53 9.06 1.66
CA TRP A 149 -6.47 9.39 0.70
C TRP A 149 -7.00 9.73 -0.69
N LEU A 150 -8.16 9.18 -1.06
CA LEU A 150 -8.77 9.33 -2.38
C LEU A 150 -9.80 10.45 -2.44
N THR A 151 -10.18 11.04 -1.30
CA THR A 151 -10.99 12.25 -1.28
C THR A 151 -10.18 13.42 -1.83
N PRO A 152 -10.70 14.19 -2.81
CA PRO A 152 -10.05 15.38 -3.29
C PRO A 152 -9.80 16.37 -2.16
N ASP A 153 -8.67 17.06 -2.17
CA ASP A 153 -8.51 18.26 -1.36
C ASP A 153 -9.53 19.31 -1.84
N GLU A 154 -10.04 20.14 -0.96
CA GLU A 154 -11.10 21.13 -1.30
C GLU A 154 -10.64 22.07 -2.44
N ASP A 155 -9.35 22.36 -2.52
CA ASP A 155 -8.74 23.17 -3.58
C ASP A 155 -8.71 22.47 -4.97
N GLU A 156 -8.71 21.12 -5.03
CA GLU A 156 -8.74 20.38 -6.31
C GLU A 156 -10.17 20.30 -6.91
N SER A 157 -11.20 20.59 -6.13
CA SER A 157 -12.60 20.52 -6.59
C SER A 157 -13.02 21.70 -7.45
N GLU A 158 -12.32 22.84 -7.39
CA GLU A 158 -12.64 24.02 -8.19
C GLU A 158 -12.07 23.96 -9.64
N GLU A 159 -11.05 23.14 -9.89
CA GLU A 159 -10.40 23.06 -11.21
C GLU A 159 -11.11 22.11 -12.20
N ILE A 160 -12.12 21.36 -11.76
CA ILE A 160 -12.83 20.36 -12.59
C ILE A 160 -14.21 20.87 -13.06
N ALA A 161 -14.57 22.13 -12.83
CA ALA A 161 -15.77 22.69 -13.39
C ALA A 161 -15.56 22.89 -14.91
N PRO A 162 -16.34 22.22 -15.81
CA PRO A 162 -16.23 22.51 -17.23
C PRO A 162 -16.72 23.95 -17.45
N GLU A 163 -15.88 24.75 -18.10
CA GLU A 163 -16.37 26.00 -18.69
C GLU A 163 -17.49 25.65 -19.66
N VAL A 164 -18.71 25.93 -19.24
CA VAL A 164 -19.86 25.91 -20.15
C VAL A 164 -19.73 27.19 -20.99
N GLU A 165 -19.05 27.06 -22.14
CA GLU A 165 -19.15 28.09 -23.16
C GLU A 165 -20.62 28.20 -23.58
N GLY A 166 -21.23 29.26 -23.11
CA GLY A 166 -22.52 29.72 -23.60
C GLY A 166 -22.35 30.35 -24.98
N ASN A 167 -23.05 29.80 -25.96
CA ASN A 167 -23.42 30.52 -27.17
C ASN A 167 -24.87 30.17 -27.53
#